data_f63530e42885fb34e9d54fd5805ac06c
#
_entry.id   f63530e42885fb34e9d54fd5805ac06c
#
_cell.length_a   1.000
_cell.length_b   1.000
_cell.length_c   1.000
_cell.angle_alpha   90.00
_cell.angle_beta   90.00
_cell.angle_gamma   90.00
#
_symmetry.space_group_name_H-M   'P 1'
#
loop_
_entity.id
_entity.type
_entity.pdbx_description
1 polymer ?
#
loop_
_entity_poly.entity_id
_entity_poly.type
_entity_poly.pdbx_seq_one_letter_code
_entity_poly.pdbx_strand_id
1 'polypeptide(L)'
;MMNKKLFLIGGVALLLIVGLMGVLALLVLDREELKGENQELQELRELAELDKQEMENDYERLTVQYGEMMMQINNDSLIEQLTQEQLRTQQLLKELKEVKATDAREIARLKRELETVREVLRSYIRQVDSLNQVNQQLLAENDRVKDQLAQSNQANEGLRQEKRNLTEKVAIAAQLDATGITMSILNKRGKTTKKMKDCKVIQVNFTISRNVTATNGNRTLYVRIQTPTGAVLTEGTFPYENRQLEYSMKRVVEYAGEELPVTANWQVGEYLEAGEYRVSIFSDGHMIGTKTFAFN
;
A
#
# COMPACT_ATOMS: atom_id res chain seq x y z
N MET A 1 -30.53 115.01 -61.60
CA MET A 1 -29.49 114.67 -60.55
C MET A 1 -29.93 113.51 -59.61
N MET A 2 -31.08 112.96 -59.76
CA MET A 2 -31.66 111.96 -58.82
C MET A 2 -31.24 110.54 -59.15
N ASN A 3 -30.86 110.12 -60.32
CA ASN A 3 -30.53 108.75 -60.70
C ASN A 3 -29.14 108.21 -60.21
N LYS A 4 -28.15 109.09 -59.94
CA LYS A 4 -26.80 108.63 -59.46
C LYS A 4 -26.82 108.18 -57.99
N LYS A 5 -27.64 108.83 -57.14
CA LYS A 5 -27.77 108.40 -55.73
C LYS A 5 -28.49 107.06 -55.57
N LEU A 6 -29.49 106.76 -56.42
CA LEU A 6 -30.21 105.53 -56.42
C LEU A 6 -29.33 104.33 -56.85
N PHE A 7 -28.44 104.53 -57.79
CA PHE A 7 -27.47 103.54 -58.25
C PHE A 7 -26.39 103.27 -57.23
N LEU A 8 -25.98 104.30 -56.47
CA LEU A 8 -24.99 104.07 -55.37
C LEU A 8 -25.60 103.32 -54.21
N ILE A 9 -26.84 103.57 -53.81
CA ILE A 9 -27.57 102.87 -52.78
C ILE A 9 -27.84 101.38 -53.21
N GLY A 10 -28.19 101.16 -54.47
CA GLY A 10 -28.37 99.81 -55.04
C GLY A 10 -27.07 98.99 -55.04
N GLY A 11 -25.93 99.65 -55.37
CA GLY A 11 -24.59 99.00 -55.36
C GLY A 11 -24.14 98.57 -53.93
N VAL A 12 -24.36 99.49 -52.93
CA VAL A 12 -24.04 99.20 -51.54
C VAL A 12 -24.95 98.06 -50.99
N ALA A 13 -26.26 98.07 -51.34
CA ALA A 13 -27.18 96.99 -50.93
C ALA A 13 -26.78 95.64 -51.57
N LEU A 14 -26.33 95.64 -52.82
CA LEU A 14 -25.87 94.42 -53.50
C LEU A 14 -24.60 93.87 -52.84
N LEU A 15 -23.64 94.68 -52.44
CA LEU A 15 -22.42 94.26 -51.71
C LEU A 15 -22.73 93.73 -50.34
N LEU A 16 -23.71 94.36 -49.65
CA LEU A 16 -24.14 93.80 -48.31
C LEU A 16 -24.82 92.44 -48.48
N ILE A 17 -25.65 92.24 -49.50
CA ILE A 17 -26.29 90.96 -49.78
C ILE A 17 -25.24 89.88 -50.15
N VAL A 18 -24.24 90.18 -50.97
CA VAL A 18 -23.16 89.27 -51.31
C VAL A 18 -22.29 88.98 -50.12
N GLY A 19 -21.99 90.00 -49.27
CA GLY A 19 -21.30 89.76 -47.98
C GLY A 19 -22.08 88.87 -47.02
N LEU A 20 -23.39 89.11 -46.94
CA LEU A 20 -24.27 88.24 -46.04
C LEU A 20 -24.39 86.83 -46.58
N MET A 21 -24.47 86.63 -47.88
CA MET A 21 -24.44 85.31 -48.52
C MET A 21 -23.12 84.57 -48.31
N GLY A 22 -21.98 85.33 -48.40
CA GLY A 22 -20.66 84.76 -48.08
C GLY A 22 -20.54 84.29 -46.61
N VAL A 23 -21.02 85.09 -45.65
CA VAL A 23 -21.07 84.70 -44.21
C VAL A 23 -22.02 83.54 -44.02
N LEU A 24 -23.18 83.52 -44.70
CA LEU A 24 -24.12 82.38 -44.58
C LEU A 24 -23.52 81.09 -45.15
N ALA A 25 -22.78 81.16 -46.28
CA ALA A 25 -22.08 80.01 -46.86
C ALA A 25 -20.99 79.45 -45.90
N LEU A 26 -20.20 80.35 -45.29
CA LEU A 26 -19.21 79.93 -44.26
C LEU A 26 -19.85 79.29 -43.06
N LEU A 27 -20.97 79.84 -42.55
CA LEU A 27 -21.72 79.22 -41.43
C LEU A 27 -22.34 77.88 -41.79
N VAL A 28 -22.74 77.66 -43.03
CA VAL A 28 -23.26 76.38 -43.50
C VAL A 28 -22.13 75.35 -43.59
N LEU A 29 -20.96 75.72 -44.11
CA LEU A 29 -19.78 74.86 -44.17
C LEU A 29 -19.28 74.49 -42.77
N ASP A 30 -19.18 75.48 -41.87
CA ASP A 30 -18.78 75.21 -40.43
C ASP A 30 -19.79 74.35 -39.74
N ARG A 31 -21.08 74.46 -40.06
CA ARG A 31 -22.12 73.58 -39.50
C ARG A 31 -22.09 72.15 -40.06
N GLU A 32 -21.68 71.97 -41.32
CA GLU A 32 -21.50 70.61 -41.88
C GLU A 32 -20.27 69.92 -41.30
N GLU A 33 -19.15 70.66 -41.11
CA GLU A 33 -17.95 70.17 -40.46
C GLU A 33 -18.23 69.78 -39.02
N LEU A 34 -18.90 70.62 -38.21
CA LEU A 34 -19.34 70.32 -36.86
C LEU A 34 -20.32 69.11 -36.75
N LYS A 35 -21.17 68.92 -37.77
CA LYS A 35 -22.02 67.71 -37.83
C LYS A 35 -21.20 66.47 -38.11
N GLY A 36 -20.19 66.51 -38.97
CA GLY A 36 -19.27 65.42 -39.24
C GLY A 36 -18.49 65.01 -37.99
N GLU A 37 -17.87 65.99 -37.29
CA GLU A 37 -17.18 65.75 -36.03
C GLU A 37 -18.09 65.17 -34.95
N ASN A 38 -19.34 65.66 -34.84
CA ASN A 38 -20.30 65.09 -33.86
C ASN A 38 -20.73 63.67 -34.21
N GLN A 39 -20.84 63.34 -35.49
CA GLN A 39 -21.14 61.96 -35.90
C GLN A 39 -19.95 61.01 -35.57
N GLU A 40 -18.74 61.44 -35.90
CA GLU A 40 -17.52 60.68 -35.61
C GLU A 40 -17.33 60.48 -34.10
N LEU A 41 -17.59 61.54 -33.31
CA LEU A 41 -17.58 61.46 -31.85
C LEU A 41 -18.66 60.51 -31.28
N GLN A 42 -19.84 60.46 -31.92
CA GLN A 42 -20.90 59.52 -31.53
C GLN A 42 -20.51 58.10 -31.86
N GLU A 43 -19.98 57.82 -33.04
CA GLU A 43 -19.50 56.50 -33.45
C GLU A 43 -18.37 56.01 -32.49
N LEU A 44 -17.42 56.90 -32.15
CA LEU A 44 -16.35 56.58 -31.19
C LEU A 44 -16.87 56.27 -29.79
N ARG A 45 -17.92 56.99 -29.35
CA ARG A 45 -18.57 56.72 -28.05
C ARG A 45 -19.31 55.36 -28.05
N GLU A 46 -20.03 55.06 -29.13
CA GLU A 46 -20.72 53.78 -29.28
C GLU A 46 -19.74 52.61 -29.30
N LEU A 47 -18.61 52.75 -30.02
CA LEU A 47 -17.54 51.71 -30.01
C LEU A 47 -16.92 51.52 -28.62
N ALA A 48 -16.65 52.63 -27.91
CA ALA A 48 -16.12 52.59 -26.55
C ALA A 48 -17.10 51.94 -25.56
N GLU A 49 -18.39 52.14 -25.70
CA GLU A 49 -19.43 51.54 -24.88
C GLU A 49 -19.57 50.04 -25.16
N LEU A 50 -19.46 49.63 -26.45
CA LEU A 50 -19.45 48.23 -26.86
C LEU A 50 -18.20 47.49 -26.30
N ASP A 51 -17.01 48.09 -26.39
CA ASP A 51 -15.76 47.50 -25.83
C ASP A 51 -15.88 47.35 -24.31
N LYS A 52 -16.44 48.34 -23.62
CA LYS A 52 -16.73 48.27 -22.18
C LYS A 52 -17.70 47.14 -21.84
N GLN A 53 -18.80 47.03 -22.60
CA GLN A 53 -19.80 45.98 -22.36
C GLN A 53 -19.25 44.57 -22.61
N GLU A 54 -18.40 44.41 -23.64
CA GLU A 54 -17.68 43.13 -23.85
C GLU A 54 -16.78 42.78 -22.67
N MET A 55 -16.03 43.75 -22.13
CA MET A 55 -15.21 43.54 -20.93
C MET A 55 -16.05 43.18 -19.70
N GLU A 56 -17.22 43.82 -19.48
CA GLU A 56 -18.13 43.47 -18.40
C GLU A 56 -18.59 42.02 -18.49
N ASN A 57 -18.99 41.56 -19.68
CA ASN A 57 -19.38 40.18 -19.93
C ASN A 57 -18.21 39.21 -19.68
N ASP A 58 -17.00 39.57 -20.04
CA ASP A 58 -15.81 38.75 -19.79
C ASP A 58 -15.50 38.60 -18.30
N TYR A 59 -15.57 39.68 -17.54
CA TYR A 59 -15.40 39.63 -16.08
C TYR A 59 -16.50 38.78 -15.39
N GLU A 60 -17.76 38.90 -15.84
CA GLU A 60 -18.86 38.10 -15.34
C GLU A 60 -18.63 36.62 -15.63
N ARG A 61 -18.17 36.28 -16.85
CA ARG A 61 -17.86 34.92 -17.26
C ARG A 61 -16.73 34.31 -16.41
N LEU A 62 -15.66 35.09 -16.17
CA LEU A 62 -14.54 34.65 -15.32
C LEU A 62 -14.99 34.40 -13.88
N THR A 63 -15.85 35.27 -13.33
CA THR A 63 -16.40 35.08 -11.98
C THR A 63 -17.15 33.75 -11.84
N VAL A 64 -17.94 33.37 -12.85
CA VAL A 64 -18.65 32.09 -12.92
C VAL A 64 -17.66 30.93 -13.01
N GLN A 65 -16.66 31.04 -13.91
CA GLN A 65 -15.63 29.98 -14.08
C GLN A 65 -14.83 29.71 -12.80
N TYR A 66 -14.48 30.74 -12.03
CA TYR A 66 -13.87 30.56 -10.71
C TYR A 66 -14.78 29.77 -9.76
N GLY A 67 -16.08 30.08 -9.75
CA GLY A 67 -17.06 29.36 -8.94
C GLY A 67 -17.22 27.90 -9.32
N GLU A 68 -17.31 27.61 -10.62
CA GLU A 68 -17.41 26.25 -11.15
C GLU A 68 -16.17 25.41 -10.81
N MET A 69 -14.98 26.02 -10.93
CA MET A 69 -13.72 25.36 -10.60
C MET A 69 -13.64 25.00 -9.12
N MET A 70 -14.06 25.90 -8.22
CA MET A 70 -14.09 25.62 -6.78
C MET A 70 -14.97 24.42 -6.41
N MET A 71 -16.05 24.18 -7.15
CA MET A 71 -16.94 23.02 -6.94
C MET A 71 -16.29 21.67 -7.33
N GLN A 72 -15.28 21.71 -8.20
CA GLN A 72 -14.59 20.49 -8.71
C GLN A 72 -13.34 20.11 -7.92
N ILE A 73 -12.91 20.98 -7.01
CA ILE A 73 -11.67 20.82 -6.26
C ILE A 73 -11.96 20.42 -4.82
N ASN A 74 -11.24 19.41 -4.33
CA ASN A 74 -11.26 19.01 -2.92
C ASN A 74 -9.89 19.33 -2.29
N ASN A 75 -9.53 20.63 -2.30
CA ASN A 75 -8.28 21.14 -1.73
C ASN A 75 -8.54 22.52 -1.13
N ASP A 76 -8.60 22.60 0.19
CA ASP A 76 -8.96 23.81 0.94
C ASP A 76 -8.06 25.01 0.62
N SER A 77 -6.75 24.78 0.50
CA SER A 77 -5.79 25.86 0.17
C SER A 77 -6.01 26.42 -1.23
N LEU A 78 -6.31 25.57 -2.20
CA LEU A 78 -6.56 26.00 -3.57
C LEU A 78 -7.94 26.69 -3.67
N ILE A 79 -8.93 26.23 -2.96
CA ILE A 79 -10.26 26.87 -2.85
C ILE A 79 -10.12 28.26 -2.25
N GLU A 80 -9.31 28.44 -1.21
CA GLU A 80 -9.07 29.76 -0.61
C GLU A 80 -8.43 30.74 -1.60
N GLN A 81 -7.41 30.31 -2.34
CA GLN A 81 -6.76 31.12 -3.38
C GLN A 81 -7.74 31.50 -4.50
N LEU A 82 -8.52 30.54 -4.99
CA LEU A 82 -9.56 30.78 -6.01
C LEU A 82 -10.64 31.75 -5.51
N THR A 83 -11.01 31.66 -4.25
CA THR A 83 -11.98 32.58 -3.63
C THR A 83 -11.45 34.01 -3.60
N GLN A 84 -10.17 34.20 -3.28
CA GLN A 84 -9.53 35.53 -3.29
C GLN A 84 -9.49 36.11 -4.70
N GLU A 85 -9.13 35.31 -5.71
CA GLU A 85 -9.11 35.77 -7.09
C GLU A 85 -10.52 36.02 -7.65
N GLN A 86 -11.51 35.26 -7.25
CA GLN A 86 -12.92 35.53 -7.58
C GLN A 86 -13.38 36.86 -6.98
N LEU A 87 -13.08 37.14 -5.73
CA LEU A 87 -13.42 38.43 -5.09
C LEU A 87 -12.72 39.60 -5.80
N ARG A 88 -11.45 39.46 -6.15
CA ARG A 88 -10.71 40.46 -6.94
C ARG A 88 -11.38 40.69 -8.28
N THR A 89 -11.77 39.62 -8.98
CA THR A 89 -12.48 39.73 -10.27
C THR A 89 -13.80 40.49 -10.13
N GLN A 90 -14.58 40.21 -9.07
CA GLN A 90 -15.81 40.93 -8.77
C GLN A 90 -15.58 42.41 -8.45
N GLN A 91 -14.51 42.76 -7.75
CA GLN A 91 -14.13 44.12 -7.47
C GLN A 91 -13.79 44.91 -8.76
N LEU A 92 -12.99 44.27 -9.64
CA LEU A 92 -12.63 44.85 -10.94
C LEU A 92 -13.86 45.05 -11.86
N LEU A 93 -14.80 44.09 -11.83
CA LEU A 93 -16.08 44.24 -12.55
C LEU A 93 -16.90 45.40 -12.01
N LYS A 94 -16.98 45.57 -10.68
CA LYS A 94 -17.68 46.71 -10.09
C LYS A 94 -17.02 48.03 -10.49
N GLU A 95 -15.70 48.12 -10.42
CA GLU A 95 -14.94 49.27 -10.84
C GLU A 95 -15.20 49.61 -12.33
N LEU A 96 -15.18 48.60 -13.21
CA LEU A 96 -15.48 48.76 -14.62
C LEU A 96 -16.89 49.35 -14.88
N LYS A 97 -17.90 48.88 -14.12
CA LYS A 97 -19.27 49.41 -14.25
C LYS A 97 -19.39 50.89 -13.84
N GLU A 98 -18.54 51.35 -12.92
CA GLU A 98 -18.50 52.76 -12.46
C GLU A 98 -17.70 53.68 -13.39
N VAL A 99 -16.74 53.14 -14.17
CA VAL A 99 -15.91 53.94 -15.12
C VAL A 99 -16.71 54.32 -16.37
N LYS A 100 -16.52 55.57 -16.83
CA LYS A 100 -17.10 56.03 -18.12
C LYS A 100 -16.35 55.36 -19.28
N ALA A 101 -17.06 54.91 -20.28
CA ALA A 101 -16.45 54.30 -21.50
C ALA A 101 -15.44 55.23 -22.21
N THR A 102 -15.58 56.56 -22.05
CA THR A 102 -14.67 57.57 -22.61
C THR A 102 -13.37 57.73 -21.81
N ASP A 103 -13.23 57.14 -20.62
CA ASP A 103 -11.97 57.18 -19.85
C ASP A 103 -11.00 56.12 -20.34
N ALA A 104 -10.30 56.39 -21.41
CA ALA A 104 -9.39 55.48 -22.09
C ALA A 104 -8.25 54.96 -21.18
N ARG A 105 -7.84 55.72 -20.15
CA ARG A 105 -6.76 55.28 -19.25
C ARG A 105 -7.24 54.16 -18.31
N GLU A 106 -8.39 54.37 -17.69
CA GLU A 106 -8.98 53.40 -16.77
C GLU A 106 -9.46 52.14 -17.51
N ILE A 107 -10.07 52.31 -18.69
CA ILE A 107 -10.43 51.16 -19.55
C ILE A 107 -9.19 50.33 -19.93
N ALA A 108 -8.10 51.00 -20.37
CA ALA A 108 -6.85 50.29 -20.69
C ALA A 108 -6.18 49.62 -19.48
N ARG A 109 -6.32 50.18 -18.27
CA ARG A 109 -5.87 49.57 -17.03
C ARG A 109 -6.68 48.30 -16.72
N LEU A 110 -8.00 48.42 -16.73
CA LEU A 110 -8.91 47.31 -16.45
C LEU A 110 -8.78 46.18 -17.49
N LYS A 111 -8.50 46.49 -18.74
CA LYS A 111 -8.22 45.50 -19.81
C LYS A 111 -6.95 44.70 -19.52
N ARG A 112 -5.88 45.33 -19.00
CA ARG A 112 -4.68 44.60 -18.54
C ARG A 112 -4.93 43.72 -17.31
N GLU A 113 -5.72 44.22 -16.37
CA GLU A 113 -6.12 43.43 -15.19
C GLU A 113 -6.96 42.21 -15.60
N LEU A 114 -7.87 42.36 -16.57
CA LEU A 114 -8.67 41.27 -17.12
C LEU A 114 -7.77 40.18 -17.72
N GLU A 115 -6.74 40.55 -18.49
CA GLU A 115 -5.81 39.54 -19.03
C GLU A 115 -5.00 38.85 -17.93
N THR A 116 -4.58 39.60 -16.92
CA THR A 116 -3.91 38.99 -15.72
C THR A 116 -4.79 37.98 -15.03
N VAL A 117 -6.05 38.31 -14.78
CA VAL A 117 -7.01 37.40 -14.15
C VAL A 117 -7.25 36.14 -15.00
N ARG A 118 -7.32 36.32 -16.34
CA ARG A 118 -7.42 35.19 -17.29
C ARG A 118 -6.20 34.25 -17.20
N GLU A 119 -4.99 34.80 -17.15
CA GLU A 119 -3.76 34.00 -17.03
C GLU A 119 -3.69 33.23 -15.70
N VAL A 120 -4.08 33.90 -14.62
CA VAL A 120 -4.18 33.25 -13.29
C VAL A 120 -5.16 32.07 -13.33
N LEU A 121 -6.36 32.26 -13.90
CA LEU A 121 -7.34 31.19 -14.06
C LEU A 121 -6.78 30.03 -14.88
N ARG A 122 -6.12 30.29 -16.01
CA ARG A 122 -5.46 29.25 -16.81
C ARG A 122 -4.38 28.50 -16.06
N SER A 123 -3.67 29.19 -15.17
CA SER A 123 -2.67 28.55 -14.29
C SER A 123 -3.33 27.59 -13.32
N TYR A 124 -4.43 27.99 -12.69
CA TYR A 124 -5.18 27.12 -11.78
C TYR A 124 -5.79 25.90 -12.50
N ILE A 125 -6.34 26.08 -13.71
CA ILE A 125 -6.82 24.94 -14.52
C ILE A 125 -5.71 23.91 -14.70
N ARG A 126 -4.50 24.35 -15.12
CA ARG A 126 -3.36 23.43 -15.30
C ARG A 126 -2.94 22.74 -13.99
N GLN A 127 -3.02 23.43 -12.85
CA GLN A 127 -2.73 22.83 -11.55
C GLN A 127 -3.75 21.76 -11.16
N VAL A 128 -5.04 22.04 -11.39
CA VAL A 128 -6.13 21.08 -11.12
C VAL A 128 -5.99 19.85 -12.01
N ASP A 129 -5.73 20.02 -13.30
CA ASP A 129 -5.52 18.91 -14.23
C ASP A 129 -4.33 18.04 -13.82
N SER A 130 -3.22 18.69 -13.43
CA SER A 130 -2.03 17.99 -12.93
C SER A 130 -2.33 17.20 -11.64
N LEU A 131 -3.03 17.82 -10.68
CA LEU A 131 -3.44 17.15 -9.45
C LEU A 131 -4.36 15.95 -9.70
N ASN A 132 -5.32 16.09 -10.61
CA ASN A 132 -6.21 15.00 -11.00
C ASN A 132 -5.45 13.85 -11.66
N GLN A 133 -4.49 14.15 -12.53
CA GLN A 133 -3.64 13.14 -13.15
C GLN A 133 -2.80 12.37 -12.11
N VAL A 134 -2.14 13.10 -11.19
CA VAL A 134 -1.36 12.49 -10.10
C VAL A 134 -2.25 11.63 -9.21
N ASN A 135 -3.46 12.12 -8.88
CA ASN A 135 -4.39 11.37 -8.04
C ASN A 135 -4.84 10.06 -8.71
N GLN A 136 -5.14 10.08 -10.01
CA GLN A 136 -5.45 8.86 -10.77
C GLN A 136 -4.27 7.89 -10.80
N GLN A 137 -3.04 8.39 -10.98
CA GLN A 137 -1.84 7.55 -10.93
C GLN A 137 -1.64 6.90 -9.56
N LEU A 138 -1.80 7.69 -8.48
CA LEU A 138 -1.69 7.18 -7.11
C LEU A 138 -2.77 6.15 -6.78
N LEU A 139 -3.99 6.32 -7.25
CA LEU A 139 -5.05 5.32 -7.09
C LEU A 139 -4.68 4.01 -7.79
N ALA A 140 -4.25 4.08 -9.05
CA ALA A 140 -3.83 2.89 -9.80
C ALA A 140 -2.61 2.20 -9.17
N GLU A 141 -1.64 2.97 -8.67
CA GLU A 141 -0.48 2.42 -7.96
C GLU A 141 -0.90 1.77 -6.62
N ASN A 142 -1.80 2.41 -5.87
CA ASN A 142 -2.32 1.86 -4.61
C ASN A 142 -2.99 0.51 -4.83
N ASP A 143 -3.82 0.39 -5.86
CA ASP A 143 -4.48 -0.87 -6.20
C ASP A 143 -3.45 -1.93 -6.61
N ARG A 144 -2.45 -1.59 -7.42
CA ARG A 144 -1.36 -2.50 -7.78
C ARG A 144 -0.56 -2.97 -6.56
N VAL A 145 -0.26 -2.06 -5.61
CA VAL A 145 0.45 -2.40 -4.37
C VAL A 145 -0.40 -3.33 -3.49
N LYS A 146 -1.71 -3.11 -3.40
CA LYS A 146 -2.63 -4.01 -2.69
C LYS A 146 -2.64 -5.41 -3.28
N ASP A 147 -2.70 -5.52 -4.61
CA ASP A 147 -2.67 -6.81 -5.30
C ASP A 147 -1.33 -7.53 -5.08
N GLN A 148 -0.21 -6.83 -5.18
CA GLN A 148 1.12 -7.38 -4.88
C GLN A 148 1.23 -7.85 -3.42
N LEU A 149 0.70 -7.08 -2.48
CA LEU A 149 0.66 -7.46 -1.06
C LEU A 149 -0.18 -8.72 -0.85
N ALA A 150 -1.36 -8.80 -1.48
CA ALA A 150 -2.20 -10.00 -1.40
C ALA A 150 -1.49 -11.23 -1.96
N GLN A 151 -0.84 -11.13 -3.13
CA GLN A 151 -0.06 -12.22 -3.72
C GLN A 151 1.13 -12.62 -2.84
N SER A 152 1.85 -11.65 -2.28
CA SER A 152 2.98 -11.90 -1.38
C SER A 152 2.53 -12.62 -0.10
N ASN A 153 1.40 -12.20 0.48
CA ASN A 153 0.84 -12.84 1.67
C ASN A 153 0.41 -14.28 1.37
N GLN A 154 -0.22 -14.53 0.23
CA GLN A 154 -0.60 -15.87 -0.19
C GLN A 154 0.63 -16.78 -0.41
N ALA A 155 1.66 -16.27 -1.08
CA ALA A 155 2.91 -17.00 -1.26
C ALA A 155 3.62 -17.31 0.07
N ASN A 156 3.65 -16.34 1.00
CA ASN A 156 4.20 -16.53 2.33
C ASN A 156 3.45 -17.61 3.14
N GLU A 157 2.12 -17.61 3.06
CA GLU A 157 1.34 -18.65 3.76
C GLU A 157 1.58 -20.03 3.14
N GLY A 158 1.67 -20.13 1.81
CA GLY A 158 2.06 -21.36 1.12
C GLY A 158 3.43 -21.87 1.57
N LEU A 159 4.44 -21.00 1.60
CA LEU A 159 5.79 -21.35 2.06
C LEU A 159 5.82 -21.77 3.55
N ARG A 160 5.04 -21.11 4.40
CA ARG A 160 4.92 -21.48 5.81
C ARG A 160 4.30 -22.88 5.99
N GLN A 161 3.29 -23.18 5.20
CA GLN A 161 2.65 -24.52 5.23
C GLN A 161 3.60 -25.58 4.72
N GLU A 162 4.30 -25.33 3.61
CA GLU A 162 5.31 -26.23 3.08
C GLU A 162 6.44 -26.47 4.08
N LYS A 163 6.95 -25.40 4.72
CA LYS A 163 7.96 -25.52 5.78
C LYS A 163 7.49 -26.38 6.94
N ARG A 164 6.23 -26.21 7.41
CA ARG A 164 5.67 -27.06 8.47
C ARG A 164 5.64 -28.53 8.05
N ASN A 165 5.13 -28.81 6.86
CA ASN A 165 5.04 -30.17 6.33
C ASN A 165 6.43 -30.82 6.17
N LEU A 166 7.41 -30.07 5.67
CA LEU A 166 8.79 -30.56 5.56
C LEU A 166 9.42 -30.79 6.91
N THR A 167 9.21 -29.89 7.88
CA THR A 167 9.74 -30.03 9.24
C THR A 167 9.17 -31.30 9.92
N GLU A 168 7.87 -31.56 9.76
CA GLU A 168 7.23 -32.78 10.29
C GLU A 168 7.79 -34.04 9.61
N LYS A 169 7.91 -34.05 8.30
CA LYS A 169 8.53 -35.17 7.55
C LYS A 169 9.97 -35.45 8.01
N VAL A 170 10.76 -34.37 8.18
CA VAL A 170 12.14 -34.49 8.69
C VAL A 170 12.16 -35.02 10.11
N ALA A 171 11.26 -34.58 10.99
CA ALA A 171 11.18 -35.08 12.36
C ALA A 171 10.85 -36.59 12.42
N ILE A 172 9.92 -37.04 11.57
CA ILE A 172 9.61 -38.46 11.44
C ILE A 172 10.81 -39.25 10.89
N ALA A 173 11.44 -38.73 9.81
CA ALA A 173 12.60 -39.38 9.21
C ALA A 173 13.84 -39.42 10.12
N ALA A 174 13.92 -38.48 11.07
CA ALA A 174 15.02 -38.41 12.03
C ALA A 174 14.83 -39.35 13.27
N GLN A 175 13.67 -39.99 13.38
CA GLN A 175 13.47 -40.98 14.46
C GLN A 175 14.45 -42.15 14.32
N LEU A 176 15.06 -42.53 15.46
CA LEU A 176 15.94 -43.70 15.50
C LEU A 176 15.12 -45.00 15.40
N ASP A 177 15.74 -46.04 14.91
CA ASP A 177 15.18 -47.39 14.85
C ASP A 177 16.15 -48.40 15.53
N ALA A 178 15.62 -49.27 16.38
CA ALA A 178 16.39 -50.29 17.06
C ALA A 178 16.08 -51.67 16.47
N THR A 179 17.06 -52.24 15.80
CA THR A 179 16.98 -53.51 15.13
C THR A 179 17.82 -54.59 15.85
N GLY A 180 17.70 -55.82 15.45
CA GLY A 180 18.50 -56.93 15.99
C GLY A 180 18.31 -57.19 17.51
N ILE A 181 17.14 -56.78 18.07
CA ILE A 181 16.87 -56.92 19.51
C ILE A 181 16.97 -58.39 19.92
N THR A 182 17.86 -58.66 20.90
CA THR A 182 18.03 -59.98 21.54
C THR A 182 18.00 -59.83 23.05
N MET A 183 17.41 -60.78 23.74
CA MET A 183 17.41 -60.87 25.20
C MET A 183 18.05 -62.20 25.63
N SER A 184 19.07 -62.09 26.42
CA SER A 184 19.78 -63.26 26.99
C SER A 184 19.74 -63.22 28.49
N ILE A 185 19.54 -64.38 29.13
CA ILE A 185 19.59 -64.49 30.56
C ILE A 185 20.91 -65.21 30.99
N LEU A 186 21.62 -64.59 31.96
CA LEU A 186 22.91 -65.01 32.38
C LEU A 186 22.83 -65.54 33.85
N ASN A 187 23.48 -66.68 34.11
CA ASN A 187 23.57 -67.25 35.45
C ASN A 187 24.69 -66.58 36.29
N LYS A 188 24.88 -67.03 37.56
CA LYS A 188 25.94 -66.53 38.48
C LYS A 188 27.36 -66.55 37.88
N ARG A 189 27.62 -67.44 36.90
CA ARG A 189 28.94 -67.61 36.29
C ARG A 189 29.06 -66.75 34.94
N GLY A 190 28.07 -65.93 34.65
CA GLY A 190 28.02 -65.14 33.41
C GLY A 190 27.74 -65.93 32.13
N LYS A 191 27.34 -67.23 32.26
CA LYS A 191 27.00 -68.07 31.11
C LYS A 191 25.51 -68.01 30.85
N THR A 192 25.17 -67.97 29.52
CA THR A 192 23.77 -67.97 29.06
C THR A 192 23.05 -69.22 29.55
N THR A 193 21.84 -69.08 30.12
CA THR A 193 20.93 -70.16 30.53
C THR A 193 19.58 -69.96 29.81
N LYS A 194 18.78 -71.07 29.76
CA LYS A 194 17.41 -70.97 29.23
C LYS A 194 16.36 -71.01 30.38
N LYS A 195 16.81 -71.27 31.61
CA LYS A 195 15.91 -71.40 32.78
C LYS A 195 15.87 -70.06 33.52
N MET A 196 14.70 -69.44 33.60
CA MET A 196 14.52 -68.11 34.21
C MET A 196 14.90 -68.15 35.72
N LYS A 197 14.64 -69.22 36.40
CA LYS A 197 15.01 -69.41 37.83
C LYS A 197 16.50 -69.28 38.14
N ASP A 198 17.36 -69.51 37.13
CA ASP A 198 18.82 -69.45 37.26
C ASP A 198 19.37 -68.07 36.82
N CYS A 199 18.49 -67.14 36.36
CA CYS A 199 18.84 -65.84 35.92
C CYS A 199 19.38 -64.95 37.03
N LYS A 200 20.52 -64.30 36.79
CA LYS A 200 21.10 -63.27 37.66
C LYS A 200 21.28 -61.94 36.95
N VAL A 201 21.38 -61.98 35.65
CA VAL A 201 21.48 -60.76 34.78
C VAL A 201 20.63 -60.97 33.54
N ILE A 202 19.77 -60.07 33.24
CA ILE A 202 19.14 -59.95 31.93
C ILE A 202 20.01 -59.03 31.09
N GLN A 203 20.47 -59.51 29.92
CA GLN A 203 21.22 -58.77 28.97
C GLN A 203 20.39 -58.54 27.68
N VAL A 204 20.15 -57.27 27.34
CA VAL A 204 19.47 -56.89 26.10
C VAL A 204 20.50 -56.26 25.16
N ASN A 205 20.65 -56.87 23.98
CA ASN A 205 21.49 -56.32 22.90
C ASN A 205 20.60 -55.87 21.75
N PHE A 206 20.92 -54.77 21.15
CA PHE A 206 20.25 -54.24 19.96
C PHE A 206 21.20 -53.31 19.20
N THR A 207 20.85 -53.00 17.98
CA THR A 207 21.62 -52.05 17.14
C THR A 207 20.72 -50.86 16.77
N ILE A 208 21.17 -49.67 17.06
CA ILE A 208 20.55 -48.47 16.52
C ILE A 208 20.94 -48.40 15.04
N SER A 209 19.96 -48.38 14.15
CA SER A 209 20.17 -48.37 12.72
C SER A 209 20.80 -47.04 12.27
N ARG A 210 21.54 -47.06 11.18
CA ARG A 210 22.06 -45.85 10.51
C ARG A 210 20.92 -44.93 10.13
N ASN A 211 21.02 -43.64 10.52
CA ASN A 211 20.06 -42.63 10.16
C ASN A 211 20.77 -41.28 9.91
N VAL A 212 20.92 -40.92 8.62
CA VAL A 212 21.60 -39.68 8.21
C VAL A 212 20.78 -38.41 8.48
N THR A 213 19.49 -38.55 8.77
CA THR A 213 18.60 -37.41 9.06
C THR A 213 18.61 -37.08 10.55
N ALA A 214 18.93 -38.09 11.41
CA ALA A 214 19.02 -37.87 12.84
C ALA A 214 20.24 -36.98 13.19
N THR A 215 20.05 -36.05 14.12
CA THR A 215 21.16 -35.19 14.58
C THR A 215 22.16 -36.00 15.40
N ASN A 216 23.45 -35.77 15.18
CA ASN A 216 24.51 -36.37 15.99
C ASN A 216 24.49 -35.83 17.42
N GLY A 217 24.91 -36.66 18.37
CA GLY A 217 25.01 -36.27 19.78
C GLY A 217 24.61 -37.35 20.77
N ASN A 218 24.60 -36.99 22.04
CA ASN A 218 24.22 -37.90 23.11
C ASN A 218 22.72 -38.22 23.06
N ARG A 219 22.39 -39.51 23.05
CA ARG A 219 21.03 -40.06 23.09
C ARG A 219 20.82 -40.83 24.35
N THR A 220 19.68 -40.59 25.00
CA THR A 220 19.28 -41.40 26.16
C THR A 220 18.32 -42.49 25.70
N LEU A 221 18.74 -43.72 25.85
CA LEU A 221 17.97 -44.91 25.53
C LEU A 221 17.36 -45.47 26.80
N TYR A 222 16.05 -45.72 26.79
CA TYR A 222 15.35 -46.42 27.87
C TYR A 222 14.91 -47.77 27.35
N VAL A 223 15.28 -48.83 28.08
CA VAL A 223 14.86 -50.23 27.82
C VAL A 223 13.85 -50.60 28.86
N ARG A 224 12.67 -51.00 28.43
CA ARG A 224 11.55 -51.41 29.27
C ARG A 224 11.31 -52.90 29.08
N ILE A 225 11.38 -53.67 30.14
CA ILE A 225 11.14 -55.12 30.14
C ILE A 225 9.84 -55.36 30.90
N GLN A 226 8.84 -55.89 30.21
CA GLN A 226 7.60 -56.36 30.82
C GLN A 226 7.66 -57.88 31.07
N THR A 227 7.27 -58.30 32.27
CA THR A 227 7.15 -59.71 32.68
C THR A 227 5.91 -60.37 32.07
N PRO A 228 5.77 -61.67 32.11
CA PRO A 228 4.57 -62.42 31.68
C PRO A 228 3.27 -61.96 32.37
N THR A 229 3.35 -61.39 33.54
CA THR A 229 2.21 -60.86 34.32
C THR A 229 1.86 -59.43 33.92
N GLY A 230 2.64 -58.80 33.02
CA GLY A 230 2.47 -57.41 32.59
C GLY A 230 3.17 -56.36 33.48
N ALA A 231 3.75 -56.78 34.61
CA ALA A 231 4.55 -55.93 35.47
C ALA A 231 5.85 -55.48 34.74
N VAL A 232 6.45 -54.35 35.14
CA VAL A 232 7.71 -53.85 34.59
C VAL A 232 8.84 -54.07 35.60
N LEU A 233 9.99 -54.58 35.15
CA LEU A 233 11.20 -54.58 35.92
C LEU A 233 11.72 -53.16 36.07
N THR A 234 11.32 -52.49 37.15
CA THR A 234 11.45 -51.03 37.25
C THR A 234 12.74 -50.59 37.93
N GLU A 235 13.51 -49.68 37.28
CA GLU A 235 14.64 -48.95 37.88
C GLU A 235 14.27 -47.46 38.05
N GLY A 236 13.31 -46.95 37.27
CA GLY A 236 12.85 -45.56 37.34
C GLY A 236 11.78 -45.26 36.31
N THR A 237 11.48 -43.95 36.11
CA THR A 237 10.48 -43.49 35.17
C THR A 237 11.07 -42.45 34.20
N PHE A 238 10.47 -42.31 33.02
CA PHE A 238 10.80 -41.28 32.04
C PHE A 238 9.53 -40.73 31.39
N PRO A 239 9.55 -39.48 30.91
CA PRO A 239 8.41 -38.88 30.21
C PRO A 239 8.22 -39.55 28.85
N TYR A 240 7.00 -40.00 28.56
CA TYR A 240 6.60 -40.55 27.28
C TYR A 240 5.18 -40.08 26.93
N GLU A 241 5.04 -39.37 25.83
CA GLU A 241 3.79 -38.66 25.49
C GLU A 241 3.33 -37.78 26.66
N ASN A 242 2.11 -37.95 27.18
CA ASN A 242 1.56 -37.15 28.27
C ASN A 242 1.59 -37.89 29.64
N ARG A 243 2.47 -38.92 29.82
CA ARG A 243 2.55 -39.76 31.03
C ARG A 243 3.99 -40.08 31.38
N GLN A 244 4.19 -40.53 32.62
CA GLN A 244 5.43 -41.16 33.06
C GLN A 244 5.37 -42.63 32.76
N LEU A 245 6.39 -43.19 32.10
CA LEU A 245 6.50 -44.60 31.78
C LEU A 245 7.70 -45.20 32.54
N GLU A 246 7.52 -46.38 33.10
CA GLU A 246 8.58 -47.09 33.81
C GLU A 246 9.58 -47.68 32.83
N TYR A 247 10.88 -47.66 33.21
CA TYR A 247 11.95 -48.32 32.47
C TYR A 247 12.75 -49.27 33.36
N SER A 248 13.34 -50.29 32.75
CA SER A 248 14.19 -51.28 33.44
C SER A 248 15.66 -50.91 33.37
N MET A 249 16.11 -50.28 32.29
CA MET A 249 17.51 -49.89 32.12
C MET A 249 17.58 -48.55 31.36
N LYS A 250 18.58 -47.72 31.71
CA LYS A 250 18.88 -46.48 31.04
C LYS A 250 20.30 -46.51 30.46
N ARG A 251 20.49 -46.11 29.23
CA ARG A 251 21.81 -45.96 28.60
C ARG A 251 21.93 -44.60 27.92
N VAL A 252 23.06 -43.94 28.10
CA VAL A 252 23.42 -42.77 27.32
C VAL A 252 24.49 -43.22 26.34
N VAL A 253 24.26 -42.96 25.07
CA VAL A 253 25.14 -43.31 23.95
C VAL A 253 25.41 -42.08 23.09
N GLU A 254 26.59 -41.99 22.52
CA GLU A 254 26.90 -41.00 21.50
C GLU A 254 26.53 -41.58 20.14
N TYR A 255 25.57 -40.94 19.46
CA TYR A 255 25.12 -41.37 18.14
C TYR A 255 25.68 -40.41 17.08
N ALA A 256 26.37 -40.94 16.07
CA ALA A 256 27.04 -40.22 15.02
C ALA A 256 26.44 -40.44 13.62
N GLY A 257 25.18 -40.87 13.52
CA GLY A 257 24.52 -41.15 12.24
C GLY A 257 24.77 -42.53 11.66
N GLU A 258 25.66 -43.31 12.26
CA GLU A 258 26.04 -44.67 11.80
C GLU A 258 25.43 -45.75 12.70
N GLU A 259 25.51 -47.01 12.27
CA GLU A 259 25.05 -48.13 13.09
C GLU A 259 25.78 -48.19 14.41
N LEU A 260 25.04 -48.33 15.50
CA LEU A 260 25.57 -48.35 16.84
C LEU A 260 25.05 -49.56 17.62
N PRO A 261 25.89 -50.59 17.88
CA PRO A 261 25.54 -51.68 18.75
C PRO A 261 25.47 -51.24 20.23
N VAL A 262 24.39 -51.60 20.91
CA VAL A 262 24.15 -51.25 22.33
C VAL A 262 23.86 -52.48 23.11
N THR A 263 24.49 -52.57 24.31
CA THR A 263 24.23 -53.59 25.29
C THR A 263 23.75 -52.96 26.59
N ALA A 264 22.63 -53.45 27.11
CA ALA A 264 22.07 -53.02 28.39
C ALA A 264 21.88 -54.24 29.31
N ASN A 265 22.34 -54.13 30.58
CA ASN A 265 22.27 -55.19 31.55
C ASN A 265 21.40 -54.76 32.72
N TRP A 266 20.50 -55.63 33.15
CA TRP A 266 19.69 -55.48 34.36
C TRP A 266 20.01 -56.59 35.40
N GLN A 267 20.29 -56.18 36.58
CA GLN A 267 20.60 -57.15 37.71
C GLN A 267 19.29 -57.62 38.28
N VAL A 268 19.17 -58.94 38.39
CA VAL A 268 17.97 -59.59 38.94
C VAL A 268 17.99 -59.54 40.47
N GLY A 269 17.07 -58.72 41.02
CA GLY A 269 16.88 -58.57 42.47
C GLY A 269 15.67 -59.31 43.01
N GLU A 270 14.81 -59.85 42.15
CA GLU A 270 13.54 -60.49 42.50
C GLU A 270 13.38 -61.86 41.81
N TYR A 271 12.36 -62.63 42.21
CA TYR A 271 12.04 -63.85 41.51
C TYR A 271 11.40 -63.59 40.16
N LEU A 272 11.91 -64.23 39.11
CA LEU A 272 11.40 -64.14 37.75
C LEU A 272 10.71 -65.40 37.30
N GLU A 273 9.47 -65.30 36.86
CA GLU A 273 8.66 -66.42 36.38
C GLU A 273 9.03 -66.81 34.94
N ALA A 274 8.80 -68.06 34.61
CA ALA A 274 8.88 -68.49 33.20
C ALA A 274 7.71 -67.90 32.38
N GLY A 275 7.94 -67.61 31.11
CA GLY A 275 6.89 -67.07 30.22
C GLY A 275 7.42 -66.11 29.24
N GLU A 276 6.53 -65.24 28.70
CA GLU A 276 6.83 -64.24 27.64
C GLU A 276 7.23 -62.88 28.23
N TYR A 277 8.41 -62.41 27.86
CA TYR A 277 8.94 -61.11 28.24
C TYR A 277 8.94 -60.22 27.05
N ARG A 278 8.38 -58.99 27.20
CA ARG A 278 8.41 -57.97 26.11
C ARG A 278 9.47 -56.94 26.44
N VAL A 279 10.38 -56.76 25.50
CA VAL A 279 11.39 -55.68 25.51
C VAL A 279 10.93 -54.57 24.59
N SER A 280 10.86 -53.34 25.09
CA SER A 280 10.59 -52.15 24.32
C SER A 280 11.70 -51.14 24.56
N ILE A 281 12.17 -50.48 23.48
CA ILE A 281 13.27 -49.52 23.49
C ILE A 281 12.73 -48.16 23.09
N PHE A 282 13.13 -47.14 23.85
CA PHE A 282 12.66 -45.76 23.64
C PHE A 282 13.85 -44.82 23.54
N SER A 283 13.75 -43.82 22.67
CA SER A 283 14.67 -42.69 22.54
C SER A 283 13.90 -41.43 22.11
N ASP A 284 14.30 -40.28 22.63
CA ASP A 284 13.75 -38.97 22.23
C ASP A 284 12.21 -38.90 22.27
N GLY A 285 11.59 -39.59 23.25
CA GLY A 285 10.14 -39.62 23.43
C GLY A 285 9.38 -40.54 22.43
N HIS A 286 10.09 -41.40 21.68
CA HIS A 286 9.50 -42.35 20.74
C HIS A 286 9.91 -43.79 21.08
N MET A 287 9.01 -44.76 20.84
CA MET A 287 9.36 -46.16 20.87
C MET A 287 10.07 -46.53 19.55
N ILE A 288 11.35 -46.90 19.66
CA ILE A 288 12.23 -47.19 18.53
C ILE A 288 12.40 -48.66 18.23
N GLY A 289 11.87 -49.53 19.04
CA GLY A 289 11.89 -50.97 18.79
C GLY A 289 11.17 -51.74 19.87
N THR A 290 10.62 -52.92 19.52
CA THR A 290 10.00 -53.83 20.47
C THR A 290 10.13 -55.29 19.99
N LYS A 291 10.29 -56.22 20.95
CA LYS A 291 10.33 -57.65 20.65
C LYS A 291 9.95 -58.48 21.89
N THR A 292 9.30 -59.61 21.66
CA THR A 292 8.90 -60.54 22.68
C THR A 292 9.80 -61.79 22.67
N PHE A 293 10.12 -62.31 23.87
CA PHE A 293 10.98 -63.42 24.07
C PHE A 293 10.34 -64.39 25.05
N ALA A 294 10.38 -65.71 24.76
CA ALA A 294 9.86 -66.74 25.64
C ALA A 294 11.00 -67.46 26.39
N PHE A 295 10.85 -67.65 27.71
CA PHE A 295 11.79 -68.30 28.53
C PHE A 295 11.07 -69.41 29.43
N ASN A 296 11.79 -70.50 29.68
CA ASN A 296 11.30 -71.63 30.43
C ASN A 296 11.74 -71.62 31.93
#